data_8eaab10dbe97a1213ac8a9556865cd66
#
_entry.id   8eaab10dbe97a1213ac8a9556865cd66
#
_cell.length_a   1.000
_cell.length_b   1.000
_cell.length_c   1.000
_cell.angle_alpha   90.00
_cell.angle_beta   90.00
_cell.angle_gamma   90.00
#
_symmetry.space_group_name_H-M   'P 1'
#
loop_
_entity.id
_entity.type
_entity.pdbx_description
1 polymer ?
#
loop_
_entity_poly.entity_id
_entity_poly.type
_entity_poly.pdbx_seq_one_letter_code
_entity_poly.pdbx_strand_id
1 'polypeptide(L)'
;EKFERNKPHLNIGTMGHIDHGKTTLTAAITKTLHDADPTTAFTPFDMIDKAPEERQRGITISIAHVEYQTEARHYAHVDCPGHADYIKNMITGAAQMDGAILVVAATDGPMPQTKEHVLLARQVGVPAIVVFLNKCDMVDDEEILELVDMEVRELLDAYEFPGDDTPIVRVAAAPALAGDATWAESILELMDAVDTFIKTPEREVDKPFLMPIEDVFTITGRGTVVTGRIERGIIKVNEEVQIVGIRPQTTKTTVTGVEMFRKLLDEGQA
;
A
#
# COMPACT_ATOMS: atom_id res chain seq x y z
N GLU A 1 21.40 -5.00 -8.98
CA GLU A 1 21.56 -5.27 -7.53
C GLU A 1 20.72 -6.48 -7.16
N LYS A 2 21.21 -7.31 -6.24
CA LYS A 2 20.42 -8.40 -5.65
C LYS A 2 19.66 -7.86 -4.46
N PHE A 3 18.41 -8.28 -4.31
CA PHE A 3 17.61 -7.99 -3.14
C PHE A 3 18.01 -8.95 -2.00
N GLU A 4 18.32 -8.42 -0.83
CA GLU A 4 18.62 -9.21 0.36
C GLU A 4 17.45 -9.10 1.35
N ARG A 5 16.87 -10.25 1.74
CA ARG A 5 15.78 -10.31 2.72
C ARG A 5 16.35 -10.33 4.13
N ASN A 6 16.58 -9.14 4.68
CA ASN A 6 17.14 -8.99 6.03
C ASN A 6 16.06 -8.69 7.08
N LYS A 7 14.83 -8.38 6.67
CA LYS A 7 13.72 -8.01 7.53
C LYS A 7 12.43 -8.72 7.10
N PRO A 8 11.47 -8.92 8.03
CA PRO A 8 10.13 -9.37 7.67
C PRO A 8 9.51 -8.44 6.62
N HIS A 9 8.81 -9.00 5.64
CA HIS A 9 8.17 -8.25 4.57
C HIS A 9 6.68 -8.10 4.80
N LEU A 10 6.16 -6.89 4.58
CA LEU A 10 4.74 -6.56 4.70
C LEU A 10 4.27 -5.76 3.47
N ASN A 11 3.14 -6.17 2.91
CA ASN A 11 2.44 -5.39 1.89
C ASN A 11 1.43 -4.46 2.60
N ILE A 12 1.67 -3.17 2.52
CA ILE A 12 0.79 -2.13 3.07
C ILE A 12 0.23 -1.29 1.94
N GLY A 13 -0.89 -0.62 2.13
CA GLY A 13 -1.37 0.32 1.13
C GLY A 13 -2.18 1.45 1.72
N THR A 14 -2.26 2.55 0.96
CA THR A 14 -3.12 3.69 1.25
C THR A 14 -4.46 3.54 0.59
N MET A 15 -5.53 3.84 1.32
CA MET A 15 -6.90 3.90 0.81
C MET A 15 -7.65 5.08 1.45
N GLY A 16 -8.74 5.50 0.85
CA GLY A 16 -9.53 6.63 1.32
C GLY A 16 -10.02 7.51 0.17
N HIS A 17 -10.74 8.57 0.50
CA HIS A 17 -11.37 9.46 -0.45
C HIS A 17 -10.36 10.19 -1.35
N ILE A 18 -10.81 10.65 -2.52
CA ILE A 18 -10.05 11.54 -3.40
C ILE A 18 -9.66 12.82 -2.62
N ASP A 19 -8.49 13.39 -2.92
CA ASP A 19 -7.96 14.62 -2.32
C ASP A 19 -7.73 14.58 -0.78
N HIS A 20 -7.86 13.43 -0.15
CA HIS A 20 -7.50 13.26 1.26
C HIS A 20 -5.98 13.12 1.50
N GLY A 21 -5.18 13.02 0.44
CA GLY A 21 -3.70 13.09 0.50
C GLY A 21 -2.98 11.74 0.57
N LYS A 22 -3.54 10.67 0.00
CA LYS A 22 -2.91 9.33 -0.05
C LYS A 22 -1.53 9.35 -0.67
N THR A 23 -1.41 9.83 -1.90
CA THR A 23 -0.13 9.90 -2.63
C THR A 23 0.86 10.86 -1.96
N THR A 24 0.36 11.97 -1.39
CA THR A 24 1.19 12.89 -0.58
C THR A 24 1.75 12.20 0.65
N LEU A 25 0.93 11.39 1.33
CA LEU A 25 1.38 10.57 2.46
C LEU A 25 2.45 9.58 2.04
N THR A 26 2.24 8.85 0.94
CA THR A 26 3.21 7.87 0.42
C THR A 26 4.57 8.54 0.15
N ALA A 27 4.57 9.72 -0.47
CA ALA A 27 5.78 10.51 -0.68
C ALA A 27 6.41 10.98 0.65
N ALA A 28 5.59 11.46 1.61
CA ALA A 28 6.04 11.91 2.92
C ALA A 28 6.68 10.78 3.74
N ILE A 29 6.11 9.57 3.72
CA ILE A 29 6.69 8.38 4.38
C ILE A 29 8.08 8.11 3.81
N THR A 30 8.22 8.01 2.49
CA THR A 30 9.52 7.69 1.88
C THR A 30 10.56 8.77 2.14
N LYS A 31 10.15 10.05 2.17
CA LYS A 31 11.04 11.17 2.50
C LYS A 31 11.51 11.11 3.95
N THR A 32 10.57 10.98 4.88
CA THR A 32 10.88 10.98 6.32
C THR A 32 11.78 9.79 6.69
N LEU A 33 11.50 8.61 6.13
CA LEU A 33 12.35 7.44 6.36
C LEU A 33 13.73 7.58 5.70
N HIS A 34 13.83 8.21 4.52
CA HIS A 34 15.12 8.52 3.89
C HIS A 34 15.94 9.52 4.71
N ASP A 35 15.29 10.55 5.26
CA ASP A 35 15.96 11.56 6.08
C ASP A 35 16.49 10.95 7.39
N ALA A 36 15.79 9.94 7.94
CA ALA A 36 16.23 9.19 9.11
C ALA A 36 17.30 8.13 8.79
N ASP A 37 17.17 7.43 7.66
CA ASP A 37 18.10 6.42 7.16
C ASP A 37 18.29 6.58 5.64
N PRO A 38 19.41 7.20 5.19
CA PRO A 38 19.68 7.41 3.77
C PRO A 38 19.82 6.15 2.92
N THR A 39 19.85 4.97 3.51
CA THR A 39 19.80 3.69 2.76
C THR A 39 18.40 3.37 2.24
N THR A 40 17.36 3.98 2.83
CA THR A 40 15.98 3.91 2.36
C THR A 40 15.79 4.85 1.18
N ALA A 41 15.20 4.37 0.08
CA ALA A 41 15.01 5.20 -1.11
C ALA A 41 13.88 6.23 -0.90
N PHE A 42 14.12 7.48 -1.30
CA PHE A 42 13.07 8.50 -1.40
C PHE A 42 12.37 8.40 -2.76
N THR A 43 11.04 8.37 -2.75
CA THR A 43 10.21 8.41 -3.96
C THR A 43 9.39 9.70 -3.97
N PRO A 44 9.74 10.70 -4.80
CA PRO A 44 9.00 11.95 -4.91
C PRO A 44 7.56 11.72 -5.42
N PHE A 45 6.66 12.64 -5.10
CA PHE A 45 5.25 12.59 -5.49
C PHE A 45 5.05 12.36 -6.99
N ASP A 46 5.77 13.07 -7.84
CA ASP A 46 5.70 12.97 -9.31
C ASP A 46 6.27 11.67 -9.89
N MET A 47 6.94 10.89 -9.05
CA MET A 47 7.42 9.55 -9.39
C MET A 47 6.46 8.45 -8.93
N ILE A 48 5.47 8.77 -8.10
CA ILE A 48 4.37 7.89 -7.72
C ILE A 48 3.28 8.01 -8.77
N ASP A 49 2.71 9.19 -8.98
CA ASP A 49 1.75 9.50 -10.04
C ASP A 49 2.50 9.81 -11.36
N LYS A 50 2.77 8.77 -12.14
CA LYS A 50 3.67 8.86 -13.33
C LYS A 50 2.94 9.18 -14.62
N ALA A 51 1.69 8.76 -14.76
CA ALA A 51 0.95 8.91 -16.00
C ALA A 51 0.68 10.40 -16.28
N PRO A 52 0.82 10.86 -17.54
CA PRO A 52 0.50 12.24 -17.92
C PRO A 52 -0.91 12.65 -17.51
N GLU A 53 -1.86 11.72 -17.58
CA GLU A 53 -3.26 11.94 -17.22
C GLU A 53 -3.43 12.12 -15.70
N GLU A 54 -2.71 11.35 -14.88
CA GLU A 54 -2.67 11.49 -13.41
C GLU A 54 -2.17 12.87 -13.03
N ARG A 55 -1.05 13.30 -13.61
CA ARG A 55 -0.47 14.63 -13.36
C ARG A 55 -1.37 15.78 -13.80
N GLN A 56 -2.05 15.62 -14.95
CA GLN A 56 -2.94 16.65 -15.48
C GLN A 56 -4.20 16.81 -14.64
N ARG A 57 -4.73 15.72 -14.10
CA ARG A 57 -5.96 15.70 -13.31
C ARG A 57 -5.69 15.87 -11.81
N GLY A 58 -4.45 15.66 -11.34
CA GLY A 58 -4.07 15.66 -9.92
C GLY A 58 -4.69 14.49 -9.14
N ILE A 59 -4.98 13.37 -9.79
CA ILE A 59 -5.60 12.18 -9.20
C ILE A 59 -4.82 10.92 -9.56
N THR A 60 -4.74 9.98 -8.65
CA THR A 60 -4.19 8.64 -8.91
C THR A 60 -5.20 7.80 -9.67
N ILE A 61 -4.81 7.26 -10.80
CA ILE A 61 -5.62 6.41 -11.68
C ILE A 61 -5.18 4.96 -11.56
N SER A 62 -3.87 4.73 -11.68
CA SER A 62 -3.26 3.41 -11.63
C SER A 62 -2.68 3.13 -10.25
N ILE A 63 -2.60 1.85 -9.90
CA ILE A 63 -1.91 1.43 -8.68
C ILE A 63 -0.41 1.73 -8.83
N ALA A 64 0.16 2.43 -7.85
CA ALA A 64 1.60 2.62 -7.75
C ALA A 64 2.18 1.75 -6.64
N HIS A 65 3.35 1.19 -6.90
CA HIS A 65 4.09 0.40 -5.91
C HIS A 65 5.36 1.13 -5.52
N VAL A 66 5.56 1.30 -4.22
CA VAL A 66 6.71 1.98 -3.63
C VAL A 66 7.34 1.07 -2.58
N GLU A 67 8.66 1.08 -2.50
CA GLU A 67 9.45 0.28 -1.55
C GLU A 67 10.06 1.20 -0.48
N TYR A 68 9.96 0.81 0.79
CA TYR A 68 10.68 1.45 1.89
C TYR A 68 10.84 0.49 3.07
N GLN A 69 11.58 0.91 4.09
CA GLN A 69 11.80 0.10 5.28
C GLN A 69 11.82 0.95 6.56
N THR A 70 11.39 0.33 7.66
CA THR A 70 11.63 0.77 9.03
C THR A 70 12.77 -0.05 9.64
N GLU A 71 13.10 0.18 10.90
CA GLU A 71 14.03 -0.71 11.61
C GLU A 71 13.48 -2.14 11.72
N ALA A 72 12.16 -2.28 11.89
CA ALA A 72 11.49 -3.55 12.13
C ALA A 72 11.17 -4.34 10.84
N ARG A 73 10.82 -3.65 9.74
CA ARG A 73 10.21 -4.28 8.56
C ARG A 73 10.61 -3.64 7.24
N HIS A 74 10.51 -4.45 6.20
CA HIS A 74 10.54 -4.02 4.80
C HIS A 74 9.10 -3.96 4.25
N TYR A 75 8.75 -2.88 3.56
CA TYR A 75 7.41 -2.62 3.05
C TYR A 75 7.36 -2.55 1.53
N ALA A 76 6.39 -3.27 0.94
CA ALA A 76 5.85 -2.95 -0.36
C ALA A 76 4.57 -2.12 -0.16
N HIS A 77 4.59 -0.88 -0.57
CA HIS A 77 3.47 0.04 -0.42
C HIS A 77 2.69 0.16 -1.71
N VAL A 78 1.40 -0.06 -1.62
CA VAL A 78 0.44 0.04 -2.72
C VAL A 78 -0.35 1.34 -2.58
N ASP A 79 -0.08 2.32 -3.43
CA ASP A 79 -0.86 3.55 -3.48
C ASP A 79 -2.10 3.35 -4.35
N CYS A 80 -3.29 3.37 -3.74
CA CYS A 80 -4.55 3.09 -4.40
C CYS A 80 -5.26 4.36 -4.84
N PRO A 81 -5.93 4.34 -6.01
CA PRO A 81 -6.78 5.45 -6.45
C PRO A 81 -7.94 5.67 -5.47
N GLY A 82 -8.33 6.95 -5.30
CA GLY A 82 -9.44 7.35 -4.42
C GLY A 82 -10.74 7.63 -5.16
N HIS A 83 -10.73 7.75 -6.48
CA HIS A 83 -11.88 8.12 -7.28
C HIS A 83 -12.77 6.92 -7.61
N ALA A 84 -14.09 7.09 -7.53
CA ALA A 84 -15.07 6.02 -7.79
C ALA A 84 -14.94 5.36 -9.16
N ASP A 85 -14.53 6.10 -10.20
CA ASP A 85 -14.34 5.56 -11.55
C ASP A 85 -13.22 4.49 -11.61
N TYR A 86 -12.33 4.47 -10.63
CA TYR A 86 -11.16 3.56 -10.56
C TYR A 86 -11.27 2.50 -9.46
N ILE A 87 -12.49 2.23 -8.99
CA ILE A 87 -12.78 1.26 -7.94
C ILE A 87 -12.19 -0.13 -8.24
N LYS A 88 -12.13 -0.51 -9.49
CA LYS A 88 -11.54 -1.77 -9.95
C LYS A 88 -10.04 -1.87 -9.60
N ASN A 89 -9.31 -0.79 -9.82
CA ASN A 89 -7.89 -0.71 -9.47
C ASN A 89 -7.69 -0.69 -7.95
N MET A 90 -8.58 0.00 -7.23
CA MET A 90 -8.60 -0.01 -5.76
C MET A 90 -8.79 -1.43 -5.22
N ILE A 91 -9.75 -2.19 -5.73
CA ILE A 91 -10.00 -3.59 -5.31
C ILE A 91 -8.78 -4.47 -5.57
N THR A 92 -8.17 -4.34 -6.75
CA THR A 92 -6.95 -5.09 -7.10
C THR A 92 -5.79 -4.75 -6.16
N GLY A 93 -5.61 -3.48 -5.83
CA GLY A 93 -4.59 -3.05 -4.88
C GLY A 93 -4.87 -3.55 -3.45
N ALA A 94 -6.10 -3.40 -2.98
CA ALA A 94 -6.49 -3.83 -1.63
C ALA A 94 -6.32 -5.34 -1.42
N ALA A 95 -6.57 -6.15 -2.44
CA ALA A 95 -6.39 -7.61 -2.36
C ALA A 95 -4.92 -8.03 -2.14
N GLN A 96 -3.95 -7.16 -2.42
CA GLN A 96 -2.53 -7.41 -2.19
C GLN A 96 -2.07 -7.08 -0.76
N MET A 97 -2.87 -6.34 0.01
CA MET A 97 -2.46 -5.76 1.29
C MET A 97 -2.51 -6.77 2.43
N ASP A 98 -1.50 -6.76 3.27
CA ASP A 98 -1.47 -7.42 4.58
C ASP A 98 -2.01 -6.50 5.69
N GLY A 99 -2.15 -5.23 5.39
CA GLY A 99 -2.76 -4.20 6.20
C GLY A 99 -2.93 -2.92 5.38
N ALA A 100 -3.73 -1.99 5.86
CA ALA A 100 -4.00 -0.74 5.15
C ALA A 100 -3.85 0.49 6.05
N ILE A 101 -3.50 1.62 5.42
CA ILE A 101 -3.57 2.95 6.02
C ILE A 101 -4.80 3.64 5.42
N LEU A 102 -5.80 3.88 6.25
CA LEU A 102 -6.98 4.65 5.87
C LEU A 102 -6.69 6.14 6.04
N VAL A 103 -6.67 6.87 4.94
CA VAL A 103 -6.39 8.30 4.92
C VAL A 103 -7.71 9.07 4.94
N VAL A 104 -7.93 9.85 5.99
CA VAL A 104 -9.09 10.72 6.17
C VAL A 104 -8.59 12.15 6.39
N ALA A 105 -9.12 13.12 5.64
CA ALA A 105 -8.82 14.53 5.91
C ALA A 105 -9.64 15.02 7.10
N ALA A 106 -8.98 15.65 8.09
CA ALA A 106 -9.63 16.22 9.27
C ALA A 106 -10.62 17.34 8.92
N THR A 107 -10.40 18.01 7.79
CA THR A 107 -11.29 19.08 7.27
C THR A 107 -12.63 18.56 6.75
N ASP A 108 -12.69 17.29 6.34
CA ASP A 108 -13.87 16.75 5.61
C ASP A 108 -14.52 15.57 6.35
N GLY A 109 -13.77 14.88 7.22
CA GLY A 109 -14.21 13.65 7.85
C GLY A 109 -14.39 12.47 6.88
N PRO A 110 -15.06 11.39 7.30
CA PRO A 110 -15.31 10.22 6.46
C PRO A 110 -16.27 10.54 5.31
N MET A 111 -15.77 10.53 4.08
CA MET A 111 -16.50 10.81 2.85
C MET A 111 -17.05 9.52 2.19
N PRO A 112 -17.92 9.60 1.17
CA PRO A 112 -18.51 8.41 0.55
C PRO A 112 -17.51 7.35 0.11
N GLN A 113 -16.41 7.73 -0.57
CA GLN A 113 -15.39 6.76 -0.98
C GLN A 113 -14.60 6.21 0.21
N THR A 114 -14.49 6.93 1.33
CA THR A 114 -13.91 6.39 2.56
C THR A 114 -14.70 5.16 3.03
N LYS A 115 -16.04 5.29 3.09
CA LYS A 115 -16.94 4.19 3.48
C LYS A 115 -16.89 3.02 2.51
N GLU A 116 -16.88 3.31 1.22
CA GLU A 116 -16.77 2.30 0.15
C GLU A 116 -15.45 1.54 0.24
N HIS A 117 -14.33 2.23 0.46
CA HIS A 117 -13.01 1.61 0.58
C HIS A 117 -12.89 0.73 1.83
N VAL A 118 -13.44 1.13 2.97
CA VAL A 118 -13.47 0.30 4.19
C VAL A 118 -14.29 -0.97 3.96
N LEU A 119 -15.47 -0.84 3.34
CA LEU A 119 -16.31 -1.99 2.96
C LEU A 119 -15.55 -2.96 2.03
N LEU A 120 -14.91 -2.44 0.98
CA LEU A 120 -14.16 -3.26 0.03
C LEU A 120 -12.94 -3.91 0.66
N ALA A 121 -12.22 -3.19 1.51
CA ALA A 121 -11.09 -3.75 2.27
C ALA A 121 -11.55 -4.95 3.12
N ARG A 122 -12.71 -4.85 3.76
CA ARG A 122 -13.30 -5.97 4.51
C ARG A 122 -13.64 -7.16 3.60
N GLN A 123 -14.25 -6.90 2.44
CA GLN A 123 -14.63 -7.94 1.49
C GLN A 123 -13.45 -8.68 0.87
N VAL A 124 -12.35 -7.98 0.57
CA VAL A 124 -11.15 -8.62 0.02
C VAL A 124 -10.24 -9.21 1.10
N GLY A 125 -10.59 -9.06 2.37
CA GLY A 125 -9.91 -9.70 3.49
C GLY A 125 -8.67 -8.97 4.01
N VAL A 126 -8.60 -7.63 3.88
CA VAL A 126 -7.57 -6.83 4.57
C VAL A 126 -7.71 -7.05 6.09
N PRO A 127 -6.68 -7.58 6.77
CA PRO A 127 -6.85 -8.03 8.15
C PRO A 127 -6.85 -6.91 9.19
N ALA A 128 -6.19 -5.79 8.91
CA ALA A 128 -6.09 -4.67 9.86
C ALA A 128 -5.92 -3.33 9.14
N ILE A 129 -6.43 -2.27 9.78
CA ILE A 129 -6.35 -0.90 9.31
C ILE A 129 -5.72 -0.04 10.39
N VAL A 130 -4.82 0.88 10.01
CA VAL A 130 -4.36 2.02 10.82
C VAL A 130 -4.90 3.28 10.17
N VAL A 131 -5.31 4.26 10.95
CA VAL A 131 -5.89 5.51 10.42
C VAL A 131 -4.85 6.62 10.44
N PHE A 132 -4.76 7.30 9.33
CA PHE A 132 -4.02 8.53 9.15
C PHE A 132 -5.00 9.69 9.01
N LEU A 133 -5.15 10.48 10.09
CA LEU A 133 -5.96 11.68 10.08
C LEU A 133 -5.11 12.84 9.55
N ASN A 134 -5.32 13.18 8.28
CA ASN A 134 -4.51 14.14 7.54
C ASN A 134 -5.07 15.57 7.59
N LYS A 135 -4.26 16.54 7.21
CA LYS A 135 -4.58 17.97 7.16
C LYS A 135 -4.93 18.57 8.54
N CYS A 136 -4.36 18.00 9.60
CA CYS A 136 -4.58 18.51 10.96
C CYS A 136 -4.01 19.92 11.17
N ASP A 137 -3.07 20.34 10.33
CA ASP A 137 -2.55 21.73 10.28
C ASP A 137 -3.60 22.76 9.82
N MET A 138 -4.70 22.32 9.25
CA MET A 138 -5.78 23.18 8.74
C MET A 138 -6.99 23.26 9.72
N VAL A 139 -6.93 22.57 10.85
CA VAL A 139 -8.01 22.51 11.83
C VAL A 139 -7.47 22.93 13.18
N ASP A 140 -7.86 24.14 13.62
CA ASP A 140 -7.42 24.72 14.91
C ASP A 140 -8.30 24.30 16.09
N ASP A 141 -9.46 23.69 15.81
CA ASP A 141 -10.45 23.30 16.83
C ASP A 141 -10.29 21.82 17.19
N GLU A 142 -9.87 21.57 18.42
CA GLU A 142 -9.68 20.22 18.96
C GLU A 142 -10.99 19.42 19.00
N GLU A 143 -12.15 20.07 19.26
CA GLU A 143 -13.45 19.39 19.28
C GLU A 143 -13.81 18.81 17.90
N ILE A 144 -13.40 19.50 16.83
CA ILE A 144 -13.60 18.99 15.45
C ILE A 144 -12.72 17.76 15.20
N LEU A 145 -11.46 17.77 15.64
CA LEU A 145 -10.57 16.64 15.51
C LEU A 145 -11.08 15.41 16.27
N GLU A 146 -11.59 15.61 17.48
CA GLU A 146 -12.20 14.55 18.30
C GLU A 146 -13.48 14.00 17.65
N LEU A 147 -14.33 14.87 17.07
CA LEU A 147 -15.52 14.46 16.36
C LEU A 147 -15.20 13.58 15.15
N VAL A 148 -14.22 13.97 14.34
CA VAL A 148 -13.80 13.19 13.17
C VAL A 148 -13.17 11.86 13.60
N ASP A 149 -12.39 11.84 14.68
CA ASP A 149 -11.83 10.60 15.27
C ASP A 149 -12.98 9.63 15.63
N MET A 150 -14.01 10.12 16.32
CA MET A 150 -15.18 9.33 16.71
C MET A 150 -15.94 8.80 15.48
N GLU A 151 -16.19 9.63 14.47
CA GLU A 151 -16.87 9.21 13.23
C GLU A 151 -16.12 8.13 12.48
N VAL A 152 -14.78 8.20 12.49
CA VAL A 152 -13.92 7.18 11.86
C VAL A 152 -13.99 5.86 12.63
N ARG A 153 -13.98 5.90 13.97
CA ARG A 153 -14.12 4.69 14.80
C ARG A 153 -15.46 4.02 14.59
N GLU A 154 -16.57 4.80 14.60
CA GLU A 154 -17.92 4.28 14.30
C GLU A 154 -17.98 3.64 12.90
N LEU A 155 -17.33 4.26 11.90
CA LEU A 155 -17.25 3.71 10.56
C LEU A 155 -16.51 2.37 10.54
N LEU A 156 -15.38 2.24 11.23
CA LEU A 156 -14.60 1.01 11.30
C LEU A 156 -15.41 -0.11 11.97
N ASP A 157 -16.07 0.18 13.09
CA ASP A 157 -16.92 -0.78 13.80
C ASP A 157 -18.10 -1.25 12.94
N ALA A 158 -18.72 -0.35 12.18
CA ALA A 158 -19.82 -0.68 11.27
C ALA A 158 -19.41 -1.71 10.18
N TYR A 159 -18.13 -1.79 9.85
CA TYR A 159 -17.57 -2.76 8.91
C TYR A 159 -16.70 -3.84 9.57
N GLU A 160 -16.90 -4.07 10.86
CA GLU A 160 -16.25 -5.15 11.64
C GLU A 160 -14.73 -5.02 11.76
N PHE A 161 -14.18 -3.82 11.70
CA PHE A 161 -12.83 -3.51 12.17
C PHE A 161 -12.89 -2.99 13.61
N PRO A 162 -11.89 -3.24 14.45
CA PRO A 162 -11.91 -2.83 15.86
C PRO A 162 -11.71 -1.31 16.00
N GLY A 163 -12.80 -0.53 15.88
CA GLY A 163 -12.73 0.94 15.88
C GLY A 163 -12.05 1.51 17.12
N ASP A 164 -12.40 1.02 18.31
CA ASP A 164 -11.83 1.51 19.58
C ASP A 164 -10.34 1.21 19.71
N ASP A 165 -9.87 0.04 19.21
CA ASP A 165 -8.48 -0.40 19.32
C ASP A 165 -7.62 0.11 18.17
N THR A 166 -8.21 0.61 17.10
CA THR A 166 -7.48 1.06 15.90
C THR A 166 -6.70 2.34 16.19
N PRO A 167 -5.37 2.36 15.94
CA PRO A 167 -4.58 3.57 16.05
C PRO A 167 -5.04 4.63 15.04
N ILE A 168 -5.26 5.85 15.52
CA ILE A 168 -5.51 7.04 14.69
C ILE A 168 -4.39 8.03 14.97
N VAL A 169 -3.56 8.28 13.95
CA VAL A 169 -2.44 9.21 14.05
C VAL A 169 -2.79 10.51 13.32
N ARG A 170 -2.66 11.65 14.03
CA ARG A 170 -2.95 12.99 13.53
C ARG A 170 -1.71 13.58 12.87
N VAL A 171 -1.81 13.92 11.60
CA VAL A 171 -0.65 14.36 10.80
C VAL A 171 -1.06 15.41 9.77
N ALA A 172 -0.06 16.10 9.22
CA ALA A 172 -0.17 16.89 8.01
C ALA A 172 0.90 16.43 7.00
N ALA A 173 0.49 15.65 6.01
CA ALA A 173 1.42 15.05 5.06
C ALA A 173 2.15 16.07 4.20
N ALA A 174 1.50 17.16 3.78
CA ALA A 174 2.10 18.16 2.92
C ALA A 174 3.20 18.97 3.64
N PRO A 175 3.02 19.50 4.87
CA PRO A 175 4.10 20.08 5.64
C PRO A 175 5.23 19.10 5.96
N ALA A 176 4.92 17.83 6.31
CA ALA A 176 5.94 16.82 6.54
C ALA A 176 6.80 16.59 5.28
N LEU A 177 6.17 16.48 4.11
CA LEU A 177 6.86 16.33 2.83
C LEU A 177 7.70 17.60 2.50
N ALA A 178 7.27 18.78 2.93
CA ALA A 178 8.02 20.02 2.79
C ALA A 178 9.20 20.14 3.78
N GLY A 179 9.33 19.23 4.76
CA GLY A 179 10.45 19.18 5.70
C GLY A 179 10.15 19.79 7.06
N ASP A 180 8.88 19.99 7.42
CA ASP A 180 8.50 20.36 8.77
C ASP A 180 8.81 19.23 9.76
N ALA A 181 9.66 19.50 10.75
CA ALA A 181 10.16 18.50 11.68
C ALA A 181 9.06 17.93 12.58
N THR A 182 8.10 18.74 13.02
CA THR A 182 7.01 18.31 13.88
C THR A 182 6.12 17.30 13.16
N TRP A 183 5.76 17.59 11.91
CA TRP A 183 4.92 16.71 11.12
C TRP A 183 5.67 15.49 10.58
N ALA A 184 6.99 15.59 10.38
CA ALA A 184 7.84 14.43 10.08
C ALA A 184 7.88 13.44 11.26
N GLU A 185 7.92 13.93 12.51
CA GLU A 185 7.84 13.08 13.71
C GLU A 185 6.51 12.31 13.77
N SER A 186 5.40 12.95 13.42
CA SER A 186 4.08 12.28 13.34
C SER A 186 4.03 11.22 12.22
N ILE A 187 4.79 11.35 11.14
CA ILE A 187 4.96 10.29 10.13
C ILE A 187 5.68 9.08 10.74
N LEU A 188 6.71 9.29 11.56
CA LEU A 188 7.40 8.20 12.27
C LEU A 188 6.48 7.52 13.28
N GLU A 189 5.64 8.28 14.00
CA GLU A 189 4.59 7.74 14.88
C GLU A 189 3.60 6.88 14.11
N LEU A 190 3.17 7.30 12.92
CA LEU A 190 2.33 6.47 12.04
C LEU A 190 3.03 5.15 11.68
N MET A 191 4.30 5.19 11.33
CA MET A 191 5.03 3.98 10.96
C MET A 191 5.24 3.05 12.15
N ASP A 192 5.44 3.59 13.35
CA ASP A 192 5.48 2.80 14.60
C ASP A 192 4.12 2.14 14.88
N ALA A 193 3.02 2.87 14.70
CA ALA A 193 1.67 2.31 14.81
C ALA A 193 1.43 1.18 13.80
N VAL A 194 1.90 1.33 12.56
CA VAL A 194 1.84 0.27 11.53
C VAL A 194 2.69 -0.94 11.94
N ASP A 195 3.94 -0.70 12.40
CA ASP A 195 4.85 -1.77 12.83
C ASP A 195 4.31 -2.59 14.01
N THR A 196 3.58 -1.95 14.92
CA THR A 196 3.10 -2.58 16.16
C THR A 196 1.70 -3.17 16.01
N PHE A 197 0.78 -2.49 15.35
CA PHE A 197 -0.63 -2.90 15.27
C PHE A 197 -0.88 -3.92 14.15
N ILE A 198 -0.27 -3.75 12.97
CA ILE A 198 -0.45 -4.68 11.87
C ILE A 198 0.50 -5.86 12.03
N LYS A 199 -0.07 -7.05 12.23
CA LYS A 199 0.71 -8.28 12.41
C LYS A 199 1.37 -8.70 11.11
N THR A 200 2.64 -9.13 11.17
CA THR A 200 3.29 -9.79 10.04
C THR A 200 2.56 -11.11 9.77
N PRO A 201 2.02 -11.33 8.56
CA PRO A 201 1.29 -12.55 8.24
C PRO A 201 2.23 -13.75 8.19
N GLU A 202 1.70 -14.92 8.59
CA GLU A 202 2.37 -16.18 8.34
C GLU A 202 2.31 -16.49 6.83
N ARG A 203 3.46 -16.76 6.23
CA ARG A 203 3.57 -17.04 4.80
C ARG A 203 3.56 -18.54 4.56
N GLU A 204 2.67 -19.02 3.72
CA GLU A 204 2.51 -20.43 3.37
C GLU A 204 3.55 -20.89 2.34
N VAL A 205 4.83 -20.78 2.69
CA VAL A 205 5.96 -21.10 1.79
C VAL A 205 6.09 -22.58 1.45
N ASP A 206 5.58 -23.47 2.32
CA ASP A 206 5.64 -24.93 2.13
C ASP A 206 4.53 -25.48 1.21
N LYS A 207 3.61 -24.63 0.77
CA LYS A 207 2.55 -25.00 -0.16
C LYS A 207 2.99 -24.87 -1.63
N PRO A 208 2.30 -25.52 -2.57
CA PRO A 208 2.53 -25.31 -3.99
C PRO A 208 2.42 -23.82 -4.37
N PHE A 209 3.33 -23.36 -5.21
CA PHE A 209 3.36 -21.96 -5.69
C PHE A 209 2.02 -21.52 -6.28
N LEU A 210 1.56 -20.37 -5.88
CA LEU A 210 0.40 -19.67 -6.45
C LEU A 210 0.64 -18.18 -6.48
N MET A 211 0.45 -17.59 -7.66
CA MET A 211 0.49 -16.15 -7.88
C MET A 211 -0.67 -15.75 -8.79
N PRO A 212 -1.69 -15.05 -8.28
CA PRO A 212 -2.68 -14.39 -9.13
C PRO A 212 -2.00 -13.38 -10.05
N ILE A 213 -2.35 -13.40 -11.34
CA ILE A 213 -1.82 -12.45 -12.32
C ILE A 213 -2.66 -11.18 -12.26
N GLU A 214 -2.01 -10.06 -12.01
CA GLU A 214 -2.62 -8.73 -11.93
C GLU A 214 -2.45 -7.94 -13.21
N ASP A 215 -1.25 -8.01 -13.80
CA ASP A 215 -0.95 -7.33 -15.07
C ASP A 215 -0.03 -8.19 -15.94
N VAL A 216 -0.09 -7.95 -17.24
CA VAL A 216 0.67 -8.68 -18.27
C VAL A 216 1.22 -7.68 -19.27
N PHE A 217 2.52 -7.70 -19.48
CA PHE A 217 3.17 -6.86 -20.50
C PHE A 217 4.34 -7.60 -21.17
N THR A 218 4.79 -7.06 -22.28
CA THR A 218 5.90 -7.63 -23.05
C THR A 218 7.08 -6.69 -22.99
N ILE A 219 8.24 -7.22 -22.60
CA ILE A 219 9.51 -6.48 -22.62
C ILE A 219 10.36 -7.01 -23.76
N THR A 220 10.80 -6.11 -24.64
CA THR A 220 11.70 -6.45 -25.74
C THR A 220 12.97 -7.12 -25.20
N GLY A 221 13.27 -8.33 -25.70
CA GLY A 221 14.42 -9.14 -25.27
C GLY A 221 14.21 -9.99 -24.02
N ARG A 222 13.08 -9.81 -23.27
CA ARG A 222 12.73 -10.62 -22.11
C ARG A 222 11.48 -11.47 -22.30
N GLY A 223 10.61 -11.12 -23.25
CA GLY A 223 9.36 -11.82 -23.51
C GLY A 223 8.18 -11.32 -22.68
N THR A 224 7.24 -12.20 -22.39
CA THR A 224 6.06 -11.90 -21.59
C THR A 224 6.44 -11.83 -20.10
N VAL A 225 6.04 -10.75 -19.45
CA VAL A 225 6.22 -10.54 -18.01
C VAL A 225 4.84 -10.44 -17.38
N VAL A 226 4.65 -11.09 -16.26
CA VAL A 226 3.44 -11.03 -15.45
C VAL A 226 3.79 -10.46 -14.08
N THR A 227 2.91 -9.65 -13.53
CA THR A 227 3.02 -9.16 -12.16
C THR A 227 1.94 -9.72 -11.28
N GLY A 228 2.20 -9.78 -9.99
CA GLY A 228 1.26 -10.24 -8.97
C GLY A 228 1.95 -10.47 -7.65
N ARG A 229 1.13 -10.65 -6.61
CA ARG A 229 1.61 -11.08 -5.31
C ARG A 229 1.69 -12.61 -5.27
N ILE A 230 2.81 -13.16 -4.79
CA ILE A 230 2.90 -14.60 -4.49
C ILE A 230 2.10 -14.85 -3.21
N GLU A 231 0.99 -15.56 -3.31
CA GLU A 231 0.13 -15.86 -2.17
C GLU A 231 0.64 -17.05 -1.34
N ARG A 232 1.25 -18.01 -2.00
CA ARG A 232 1.82 -19.20 -1.35
C ARG A 232 2.93 -19.83 -2.16
N GLY A 233 3.79 -20.58 -1.47
CA GLY A 233 4.88 -21.32 -2.08
C GLY A 233 6.09 -20.49 -2.45
N ILE A 234 7.02 -21.12 -3.13
CA ILE A 234 8.27 -20.56 -3.63
C ILE A 234 8.36 -20.85 -5.12
N ILE A 235 8.91 -19.92 -5.89
CA ILE A 235 9.24 -20.12 -7.30
C ILE A 235 10.69 -19.73 -7.57
N LYS A 236 11.42 -20.58 -8.29
CA LYS A 236 12.82 -20.34 -8.67
C LYS A 236 12.93 -20.11 -10.16
N VAL A 237 13.99 -19.41 -10.55
CA VAL A 237 14.37 -19.28 -11.95
C VAL A 237 14.63 -20.67 -12.53
N ASN A 238 14.16 -20.92 -13.76
CA ASN A 238 14.17 -22.19 -14.49
C ASN A 238 13.16 -23.26 -14.01
N GLU A 239 12.27 -22.95 -13.08
CA GLU A 239 11.16 -23.86 -12.74
C GLU A 239 10.01 -23.76 -13.74
N GLU A 240 9.31 -24.89 -13.95
CA GLU A 240 8.11 -24.96 -14.77
C GLU A 240 6.89 -24.55 -13.94
N VAL A 241 6.04 -23.67 -14.49
CA VAL A 241 4.76 -23.27 -13.91
C VAL A 241 3.62 -23.56 -14.86
N GLN A 242 2.42 -23.68 -14.30
CA GLN A 242 1.19 -23.84 -15.05
C GLN A 242 0.39 -22.53 -14.99
N ILE A 243 0.02 -22.00 -16.15
CA ILE A 243 -0.89 -20.88 -16.26
C ILE A 243 -2.31 -21.46 -16.32
N VAL A 244 -3.07 -21.18 -15.28
CA VAL A 244 -4.47 -21.65 -15.13
C VAL A 244 -5.41 -20.43 -15.19
N GLY A 245 -6.65 -20.63 -15.60
CA GLY A 245 -7.63 -19.57 -15.67
C GLY A 245 -8.97 -20.05 -16.22
N ILE A 246 -9.74 -19.12 -16.80
CA ILE A 246 -11.08 -19.39 -17.32
C ILE A 246 -11.05 -20.40 -18.51
N ARG A 247 -9.94 -20.46 -19.24
CA ARG A 247 -9.79 -21.42 -20.35
C ARG A 247 -9.58 -22.83 -19.81
N PRO A 248 -10.25 -23.85 -20.40
CA PRO A 248 -10.10 -25.25 -19.96
C PRO A 248 -8.68 -25.81 -20.12
N GLN A 249 -7.92 -25.23 -21.06
CA GLN A 249 -6.56 -25.69 -21.36
C GLN A 249 -5.54 -24.98 -20.48
N THR A 250 -4.77 -25.75 -19.73
CA THR A 250 -3.64 -25.30 -18.95
C THR A 250 -2.41 -25.14 -19.85
N THR A 251 -1.73 -24.02 -19.77
CA THR A 251 -0.48 -23.76 -20.49
C THR A 251 0.69 -23.90 -19.51
N LYS A 252 1.72 -24.66 -19.91
CA LYS A 252 2.97 -24.77 -19.15
C LYS A 252 4.02 -23.83 -19.74
N THR A 253 4.79 -23.21 -18.87
CA THR A 253 5.91 -22.35 -19.26
C THR A 253 7.02 -22.41 -18.21
N THR A 254 8.21 -21.98 -18.59
CA THR A 254 9.36 -21.92 -17.67
C THR A 254 9.58 -20.47 -17.24
N VAL A 255 9.79 -20.27 -15.95
CA VAL A 255 10.15 -18.97 -15.37
C VAL A 255 11.59 -18.64 -15.71
N THR A 256 11.82 -17.63 -16.53
CA THR A 256 13.17 -17.23 -16.97
C THR A 256 13.80 -16.16 -16.09
N GLY A 257 13.04 -15.53 -15.21
CA GLY A 257 13.51 -14.53 -14.26
C GLY A 257 12.45 -14.19 -13.22
N VAL A 258 12.92 -13.79 -12.05
CA VAL A 258 12.09 -13.27 -10.95
C VAL A 258 12.65 -11.91 -10.58
N GLU A 259 11.76 -10.92 -10.41
CA GLU A 259 12.17 -9.54 -10.14
C GLU A 259 11.19 -8.93 -9.11
N MET A 260 11.74 -8.14 -8.18
CA MET A 260 10.97 -7.32 -7.26
C MET A 260 11.60 -5.94 -7.17
N PHE A 261 10.82 -4.86 -7.36
CA PHE A 261 11.29 -3.47 -7.37
C PHE A 261 12.51 -3.25 -8.28
N ARG A 262 12.49 -3.84 -9.49
CA ARG A 262 13.59 -3.81 -10.48
C ARG A 262 14.91 -4.43 -10.03
N LYS A 263 14.86 -5.21 -8.94
CA LYS A 263 16.00 -5.99 -8.45
C LYS A 263 15.79 -7.46 -8.81
N LEU A 264 16.80 -8.11 -9.39
CA LEU A 264 16.74 -9.53 -9.74
C LEU A 264 16.80 -10.39 -8.48
N LEU A 265 15.98 -11.43 -8.47
CA LEU A 265 15.94 -12.45 -7.43
C LEU A 265 16.30 -13.82 -8.01
N ASP A 266 16.94 -14.67 -7.21
CA ASP A 266 17.14 -16.09 -7.54
C ASP A 266 15.82 -16.89 -7.35
N GLU A 267 15.00 -16.47 -6.40
CA GLU A 267 13.68 -17.04 -6.10
C GLU A 267 12.69 -15.99 -5.61
N GLY A 268 11.39 -16.22 -5.85
CA GLY A 268 10.27 -15.49 -5.26
C GLY A 268 9.53 -16.37 -4.27
N GLN A 269 9.06 -15.82 -3.16
CA GLN A 269 8.28 -16.54 -2.15
C GLN A 269 7.10 -15.71 -1.65
N ALA A 270 6.10 -16.39 -1.08
CA ALA A 270 4.96 -15.77 -0.42
C ALA A 270 5.37 -14.82 0.72
#